data_d83eeae22b03b65adb7373b40dd960da
#
_entry.id   d83eeae22b03b65adb7373b40dd960da
#
_cell.length_a   1.000
_cell.length_b   1.000
_cell.length_c   1.000
_cell.angle_alpha   90.00
_cell.angle_beta   90.00
_cell.angle_gamma   90.00
#
_symmetry.space_group_name_H-M   'P 1'
#
loop_
_entity.id
_entity.type
_entity.pdbx_description
1 polymer ?
#
loop_
_entity_poly.entity_id
_entity_poly.type
_entity_poly.pdbx_seq_one_letter_code
_entity_poly.pdbx_strand_id
1 'polypeptide(L)'
;MSRLAVQLYGLRLAALLAYFFEWVSDDLIEKEHNVELFWPYLALAASAFTSATILPGTSEAAFAVFVQQYPYAWAGAWLLAGVCNGLGSMVSYGMGRLIPPKKQPSEKVLRWLRRWGVWSLLLAWLPLVGDGLPIAAGWLRLNAWASCLMLLAGKFLRYGLLLAGLKAWL
;
A
#
# COMPACT_ATOMS: atom_id res chain seq x y z
N MET A 1 -11.05 -56.92 27.83
CA MET A 1 -10.34 -55.95 27.01
C MET A 1 -8.86 -56.13 27.31
N SER A 2 -8.03 -56.44 26.29
CA SER A 2 -6.61 -56.70 26.47
C SER A 2 -5.87 -55.40 26.84
N ARG A 3 -4.84 -55.48 27.70
CA ARG A 3 -3.98 -54.36 28.08
C ARG A 3 -3.43 -53.59 26.87
N LEU A 4 -3.21 -54.27 25.76
CA LEU A 4 -2.81 -53.73 24.48
C LEU A 4 -3.85 -52.74 23.86
N ALA A 5 -5.15 -53.04 23.98
CA ALA A 5 -6.19 -52.16 23.47
C ALA A 5 -6.24 -50.81 24.24
N VAL A 6 -6.08 -50.87 25.55
CA VAL A 6 -6.05 -49.64 26.39
C VAL A 6 -4.84 -48.78 26.08
N GLN A 7 -3.66 -49.38 25.84
CA GLN A 7 -2.46 -48.63 25.44
C GLN A 7 -2.61 -48.00 24.06
N LEU A 8 -3.20 -48.69 23.07
CA LEU A 8 -3.44 -48.14 21.74
C LEU A 8 -4.46 -47.00 21.73
N TYR A 9 -5.50 -47.08 22.57
CA TYR A 9 -6.44 -45.97 22.75
C TYR A 9 -5.79 -44.78 23.44
N GLY A 10 -4.93 -44.98 24.44
CA GLY A 10 -4.17 -43.91 25.10
C GLY A 10 -3.23 -43.17 24.16
N LEU A 11 -2.49 -43.90 23.30
CA LEU A 11 -1.61 -43.30 22.29
C LEU A 11 -2.36 -42.51 21.22
N ARG A 12 -3.53 -43.03 20.78
CA ARG A 12 -4.37 -42.29 19.81
C ARG A 12 -4.98 -41.04 20.42
N LEU A 13 -5.40 -41.10 21.68
CA LEU A 13 -5.94 -39.93 22.37
C LEU A 13 -4.84 -38.87 22.60
N ALA A 14 -3.64 -39.27 22.97
CA ALA A 14 -2.49 -38.36 23.13
C ALA A 14 -2.10 -37.69 21.80
N ALA A 15 -2.11 -38.46 20.69
CA ALA A 15 -1.84 -37.90 19.36
C ALA A 15 -2.92 -36.89 18.92
N LEU A 16 -4.19 -37.17 19.19
CA LEU A 16 -5.29 -36.25 18.90
C LEU A 16 -5.22 -34.96 19.76
N LEU A 17 -4.86 -35.11 21.02
CA LEU A 17 -4.66 -33.94 21.90
C LEU A 17 -3.45 -33.10 21.46
N ALA A 18 -2.34 -33.74 21.06
CA ALA A 18 -1.18 -33.02 20.52
C ALA A 18 -1.54 -32.25 19.25
N TYR A 19 -2.24 -32.88 18.30
CA TYR A 19 -2.70 -32.22 17.08
C TYR A 19 -3.68 -31.08 17.36
N PHE A 20 -4.58 -31.25 18.33
CA PHE A 20 -5.50 -30.18 18.75
C PHE A 20 -4.75 -29.02 19.40
N PHE A 21 -3.75 -29.29 20.23
CA PHE A 21 -2.92 -28.24 20.85
C PHE A 21 -2.09 -27.49 19.80
N GLU A 22 -1.53 -28.17 18.82
CA GLU A 22 -0.79 -27.60 17.72
C GLU A 22 -1.71 -26.68 16.86
N TRP A 23 -2.90 -27.16 16.51
CA TRP A 23 -3.91 -26.37 15.79
C TRP A 23 -4.37 -25.12 16.57
N VAL A 24 -4.61 -25.27 17.88
CA VAL A 24 -4.98 -24.12 18.75
C VAL A 24 -3.84 -23.12 18.89
N SER A 25 -2.58 -23.59 19.02
CA SER A 25 -1.43 -22.69 19.10
C SER A 25 -1.23 -21.90 17.82
N ASP A 26 -1.39 -22.54 16.66
CA ASP A 26 -1.27 -21.88 15.35
C ASP A 26 -2.37 -20.82 15.17
N ASP A 27 -3.64 -21.11 15.54
CA ASP A 27 -4.75 -20.16 15.49
C ASP A 27 -4.54 -18.96 16.43
N LEU A 28 -3.97 -19.19 17.63
CA LEU A 28 -3.65 -18.13 18.58
C LEU A 28 -2.48 -17.25 18.10
N ILE A 29 -1.42 -17.87 17.55
CA ILE A 29 -0.27 -17.15 17.00
C ILE A 29 -0.70 -16.31 15.79
N GLU A 30 -1.54 -16.84 14.92
CA GLU A 30 -2.09 -16.12 13.77
C GLU A 30 -2.93 -14.91 14.21
N LYS A 31 -3.74 -15.05 15.27
CA LYS A 31 -4.52 -13.93 15.85
C LYS A 31 -3.66 -12.86 16.49
N GLU A 32 -2.67 -13.23 17.29
CA GLU A 32 -1.72 -12.27 17.87
C GLU A 32 -0.96 -11.52 16.78
N HIS A 33 -0.50 -12.22 15.76
CA HIS A 33 0.20 -11.65 14.63
C HIS A 33 -0.65 -10.64 13.84
N ASN A 34 -1.94 -10.93 13.66
CA ASN A 34 -2.87 -10.01 13.01
C ASN A 34 -3.12 -8.74 13.84
N VAL A 35 -3.15 -8.84 15.17
CA VAL A 35 -3.30 -7.68 16.07
C VAL A 35 -2.03 -6.85 16.09
N GLU A 36 -0.85 -7.48 16.13
CA GLU A 36 0.44 -6.77 16.07
C GLU A 36 0.63 -5.97 14.79
N LEU A 37 0.15 -6.47 13.65
CA LEU A 37 0.27 -5.80 12.36
C LEU A 37 -0.78 -4.70 12.14
N PHE A 38 -1.88 -4.71 12.89
CA PHE A 38 -2.97 -3.74 12.68
C PHE A 38 -2.51 -2.29 12.78
N TRP A 39 -1.81 -1.93 13.85
CA TRP A 39 -1.32 -0.56 14.06
C TRP A 39 -0.24 -0.14 13.06
N PRO A 40 0.78 -0.96 12.76
CA PRO A 40 1.72 -0.69 11.68
C PRO A 40 1.07 -0.49 10.31
N TYR A 41 0.10 -1.31 9.93
CA TYR A 41 -0.64 -1.13 8.69
C TYR A 41 -1.46 0.16 8.68
N LEU A 42 -2.12 0.49 9.79
CA LEU A 42 -2.89 1.74 9.91
C LEU A 42 -1.98 2.97 9.78
N ALA A 43 -0.82 2.95 10.44
CA ALA A 43 0.18 4.00 10.35
C ALA A 43 0.72 4.16 8.92
N LEU A 44 1.02 3.03 8.24
CA LEU A 44 1.44 3.01 6.85
C LEU A 44 0.36 3.58 5.92
N ALA A 45 -0.90 3.17 6.09
CA ALA A 45 -2.03 3.66 5.30
C ALA A 45 -2.22 5.17 5.46
N ALA A 46 -2.23 5.65 6.71
CA ALA A 46 -2.35 7.08 7.03
C ALA A 46 -1.18 7.88 6.43
N SER A 47 0.07 7.42 6.59
CA SER A 47 1.25 8.05 6.01
C SER A 47 1.20 8.07 4.48
N ALA A 48 0.81 6.96 3.85
CA ALA A 48 0.70 6.85 2.40
C ALA A 48 -0.38 7.80 1.84
N PHE A 49 -1.53 7.90 2.50
CA PHE A 49 -2.62 8.78 2.10
C PHE A 49 -2.25 10.26 2.26
N THR A 50 -1.73 10.65 3.43
CA THR A 50 -1.38 12.05 3.73
C THR A 50 -0.21 12.55 2.89
N SER A 51 0.75 11.68 2.60
CA SER A 51 1.90 11.99 1.74
C SER A 51 1.48 12.37 0.32
N ALA A 52 0.39 11.83 -0.20
CA ALA A 52 -0.13 12.18 -1.52
C ALA A 52 -0.93 13.50 -1.53
N THR A 53 -1.25 14.05 -0.36
CA THR A 53 -2.07 15.27 -0.23
C THR A 53 -1.31 16.46 0.33
N ILE A 54 -0.51 16.26 1.40
CA ILE A 54 0.01 17.37 2.21
C ILE A 54 1.54 17.34 2.38
N LEU A 55 2.14 16.17 2.62
CA LEU A 55 3.55 16.03 3.01
C LEU A 55 4.29 15.04 2.11
N PRO A 56 4.93 15.49 1.02
CA PRO A 56 5.66 14.60 0.12
C PRO A 56 6.85 13.92 0.84
N GLY A 57 7.05 12.63 0.58
CA GLY A 57 8.23 11.88 1.05
C GLY A 57 8.08 11.08 2.34
N THR A 58 7.06 11.32 3.16
CA THR A 58 6.89 10.60 4.44
C THR A 58 6.50 9.13 4.27
N SER A 59 5.75 8.80 3.22
CA SER A 59 5.28 7.45 2.95
C SER A 59 6.37 6.46 2.54
N GLU A 60 7.44 6.96 1.93
CA GLU A 60 8.58 6.13 1.52
C GLU A 60 9.36 5.64 2.73
N ALA A 61 9.60 6.55 3.68
CA ALA A 61 10.25 6.22 4.95
C ALA A 61 9.38 5.23 5.76
N ALA A 62 8.08 5.50 5.88
CA ALA A 62 7.15 4.61 6.57
C ALA A 62 7.09 3.22 5.93
N PHE A 63 7.08 3.14 4.59
CA PHE A 63 7.10 1.88 3.86
C PHE A 63 8.41 1.12 4.08
N ALA A 64 9.55 1.81 4.01
CA ALA A 64 10.86 1.18 4.22
C ALA A 64 10.99 0.62 5.65
N VAL A 65 10.59 1.38 6.66
CA VAL A 65 10.60 0.94 8.06
C VAL A 65 9.67 -0.27 8.24
N PHE A 66 8.47 -0.23 7.67
CA PHE A 66 7.52 -1.34 7.75
C PHE A 66 8.10 -2.62 7.15
N VAL A 67 8.66 -2.57 5.94
CA VAL A 67 9.22 -3.75 5.26
C VAL A 67 10.46 -4.29 5.98
N GLN A 68 11.25 -3.43 6.62
CA GLN A 68 12.40 -3.86 7.43
C GLN A 68 11.96 -4.56 8.73
N GLN A 69 10.92 -4.07 9.38
CA GLN A 69 10.40 -4.66 10.62
C GLN A 69 9.58 -5.93 10.37
N TYR A 70 8.83 -5.97 9.25
CA TYR A 70 7.92 -7.05 8.90
C TYR A 70 8.19 -7.56 7.47
N PRO A 71 9.34 -8.23 7.23
CA PRO A 71 9.75 -8.64 5.88
C PRO A 71 8.78 -9.61 5.20
N TYR A 72 8.06 -10.43 5.97
CA TYR A 72 7.06 -11.37 5.46
C TYR A 72 5.78 -10.67 4.97
N ALA A 73 5.46 -9.48 5.48
CA ALA A 73 4.24 -8.72 5.18
C ALA A 73 4.40 -7.72 4.01
N TRP A 74 5.51 -7.79 3.27
CA TRP A 74 5.85 -6.83 2.20
C TRP A 74 4.78 -6.69 1.12
N ALA A 75 4.10 -7.80 0.77
CA ALA A 75 3.07 -7.77 -0.29
C ALA A 75 1.83 -6.98 0.15
N GLY A 76 1.38 -7.19 1.39
CA GLY A 76 0.29 -6.41 2.00
C GLY A 76 0.66 -4.93 2.13
N ALA A 77 1.88 -4.63 2.58
CA ALA A 77 2.38 -3.26 2.68
C ALA A 77 2.42 -2.56 1.31
N TRP A 78 2.90 -3.24 0.28
CA TRP A 78 2.96 -2.72 -1.09
C TRP A 78 1.56 -2.41 -1.65
N LEU A 79 0.61 -3.34 -1.48
CA LEU A 79 -0.78 -3.15 -1.89
C LEU A 79 -1.43 -1.98 -1.15
N LEU A 80 -1.33 -1.96 0.17
CA LEU A 80 -1.95 -0.94 1.01
C LEU A 80 -1.37 0.45 0.73
N ALA A 81 -0.05 0.58 0.68
CA ALA A 81 0.62 1.84 0.40
C ALA A 81 0.27 2.36 -1.00
N GLY A 82 0.28 1.48 -2.02
CA GLY A 82 -0.11 1.83 -3.39
C GLY A 82 -1.53 2.34 -3.49
N VAL A 83 -2.49 1.63 -2.89
CA VAL A 83 -3.92 2.01 -2.90
C VAL A 83 -4.14 3.31 -2.12
N CYS A 84 -3.66 3.41 -0.87
CA CYS A 84 -3.88 4.59 -0.02
C CYS A 84 -3.25 5.85 -0.62
N ASN A 85 -2.03 5.74 -1.16
CA ASN A 85 -1.37 6.87 -1.82
C ASN A 85 -2.06 7.25 -3.14
N GLY A 86 -2.56 6.26 -3.90
CA GLY A 86 -3.38 6.49 -5.08
C GLY A 86 -4.69 7.21 -4.77
N LEU A 87 -5.39 6.79 -3.70
CA LEU A 87 -6.60 7.47 -3.22
C LEU A 87 -6.32 8.91 -2.76
N GLY A 88 -5.22 9.13 -2.04
CA GLY A 88 -4.77 10.48 -1.69
C GLY A 88 -4.51 11.34 -2.93
N SER A 89 -3.91 10.78 -3.98
CA SER A 89 -3.73 11.46 -5.26
C SER A 89 -5.06 11.79 -5.94
N MET A 90 -6.11 10.94 -5.79
CA MET A 90 -7.46 11.24 -6.30
C MET A 90 -8.13 12.36 -5.51
N VAL A 91 -7.86 12.51 -4.22
CA VAL A 91 -8.30 13.69 -3.45
C VAL A 91 -7.63 14.94 -4.01
N SER A 92 -6.32 14.90 -4.28
CA SER A 92 -5.58 16.01 -4.92
C SER A 92 -6.13 16.34 -6.32
N TYR A 93 -6.51 15.33 -7.11
CA TYR A 93 -7.22 15.53 -8.38
C TYR A 93 -8.56 16.25 -8.16
N GLY A 94 -9.36 15.81 -7.17
CA GLY A 94 -10.62 16.47 -6.80
C GLY A 94 -10.41 17.94 -6.41
N MET A 95 -9.41 18.22 -5.59
CA MET A 95 -9.02 19.60 -5.23
C MET A 95 -8.65 20.43 -6.46
N GLY A 96 -7.93 19.82 -7.41
CA GLY A 96 -7.59 20.46 -8.68
C GLY A 96 -8.82 20.95 -9.47
N ARG A 97 -9.91 20.18 -9.43
CA ARG A 97 -11.20 20.55 -10.07
C ARG A 97 -11.87 21.79 -9.46
N LEU A 98 -11.56 22.08 -8.20
CA LEU A 98 -12.11 23.22 -7.46
C LEU A 98 -11.30 24.50 -7.66
N ILE A 99 -10.08 24.42 -8.21
CA ILE A 99 -9.22 25.57 -8.44
C ILE A 99 -9.81 26.45 -9.57
N PRO A 100 -10.00 27.76 -9.33
CA PRO A 100 -10.51 28.65 -10.35
C PRO A 100 -9.61 28.70 -11.59
N PRO A 101 -10.15 28.90 -12.81
CA PRO A 101 -9.38 28.99 -14.05
C PRO A 101 -8.28 30.06 -14.06
N LYS A 102 -8.44 31.11 -13.24
CA LYS A 102 -7.45 32.19 -13.09
C LYS A 102 -6.17 31.78 -12.36
N LYS A 103 -6.21 30.69 -11.55
CA LYS A 103 -5.04 30.15 -10.83
C LYS A 103 -4.55 28.91 -11.57
N GLN A 104 -3.64 29.09 -12.51
CA GLN A 104 -3.10 27.99 -13.29
C GLN A 104 -2.04 27.21 -12.51
N PRO A 105 -2.04 25.85 -12.57
CA PRO A 105 -0.91 25.04 -12.16
C PRO A 105 0.34 25.33 -12.99
N SER A 106 1.50 24.77 -12.59
CA SER A 106 2.76 24.96 -13.31
C SER A 106 2.63 24.68 -14.81
N GLU A 107 3.09 25.64 -15.64
CA GLU A 107 3.02 25.50 -17.10
C GLU A 107 3.75 24.26 -17.64
N LYS A 108 4.83 23.83 -16.99
CA LYS A 108 5.55 22.59 -17.36
C LYS A 108 4.65 21.38 -17.25
N VAL A 109 3.93 21.27 -16.14
CA VAL A 109 3.00 20.16 -15.86
C VAL A 109 1.82 20.21 -16.84
N LEU A 110 1.27 21.40 -17.09
CA LEU A 110 0.18 21.59 -18.06
C LEU A 110 0.58 21.21 -19.47
N ARG A 111 1.80 21.55 -19.90
CA ARG A 111 2.31 21.14 -21.22
C ARG A 111 2.40 19.63 -21.37
N TRP A 112 2.85 18.91 -20.34
CA TRP A 112 2.91 17.46 -20.36
C TRP A 112 1.52 16.83 -20.44
N LEU A 113 0.58 17.30 -19.60
CA LEU A 113 -0.80 16.82 -19.61
C LEU A 113 -1.53 17.14 -20.92
N ARG A 114 -1.29 18.29 -21.55
CA ARG A 114 -1.85 18.63 -22.86
C ARG A 114 -1.29 17.77 -23.99
N ARG A 115 0.00 17.37 -23.89
CA ARG A 115 0.68 16.58 -24.92
C ARG A 115 0.36 15.07 -24.80
N TRP A 116 0.36 14.53 -23.58
CA TRP A 116 0.27 13.11 -23.31
C TRP A 116 -1.05 12.70 -22.64
N GLY A 117 -1.90 13.66 -22.29
CA GLY A 117 -3.17 13.40 -21.60
C GLY A 117 -2.99 12.66 -20.29
N VAL A 118 -3.88 11.69 -20.04
CA VAL A 118 -3.87 10.87 -18.82
C VAL A 118 -2.61 10.00 -18.67
N TRP A 119 -1.91 9.67 -19.76
CA TRP A 119 -0.68 8.88 -19.73
C TRP A 119 0.45 9.57 -18.97
N SER A 120 0.48 10.90 -18.94
CA SER A 120 1.45 11.65 -18.14
C SER A 120 1.32 11.39 -16.64
N LEU A 121 0.16 10.89 -16.18
CA LEU A 121 -0.06 10.55 -14.77
C LEU A 121 0.71 9.29 -14.33
N LEU A 122 1.18 8.45 -15.26
CA LEU A 122 2.13 7.41 -14.94
C LEU A 122 3.43 7.98 -14.33
N LEU A 123 3.82 9.20 -14.71
CA LEU A 123 4.97 9.89 -14.12
C LEU A 123 4.75 10.37 -12.69
N ALA A 124 3.57 10.10 -12.11
CA ALA A 124 3.29 10.36 -10.70
C ALA A 124 4.15 9.52 -9.73
N TRP A 125 4.95 8.57 -10.24
CA TRP A 125 5.98 7.89 -9.45
C TRP A 125 7.19 8.79 -9.15
N LEU A 126 7.45 9.84 -9.96
CA LEU A 126 8.57 10.75 -9.76
C LEU A 126 8.32 11.64 -8.52
N PRO A 127 9.31 11.77 -7.61
CA PRO A 127 9.18 12.68 -6.48
C PRO A 127 9.08 14.14 -6.98
N LEU A 128 8.39 14.99 -6.23
CA LEU A 128 8.17 16.42 -6.49
C LEU A 128 7.26 16.74 -7.70
N VAL A 129 7.53 16.17 -8.88
CA VAL A 129 6.73 16.40 -10.08
C VAL A 129 5.43 15.62 -10.02
N GLY A 130 5.49 14.40 -9.48
CA GLY A 130 4.36 13.48 -9.39
C GLY A 130 3.20 13.99 -8.57
N ASP A 131 3.46 14.77 -7.53
CA ASP A 131 2.42 15.27 -6.63
C ASP A 131 1.64 16.47 -7.22
N GLY A 132 2.23 17.21 -8.16
CA GLY A 132 1.55 18.27 -8.90
C GLY A 132 0.68 17.76 -10.06
N LEU A 133 0.96 16.60 -10.60
CA LEU A 133 0.23 16.04 -11.74
C LEU A 133 -1.26 15.76 -11.46
N PRO A 134 -1.67 15.17 -10.32
CA PRO A 134 -3.08 14.96 -10.02
C PRO A 134 -3.88 16.26 -9.95
N ILE A 135 -3.33 17.29 -9.30
CA ILE A 135 -3.97 18.62 -9.20
C ILE A 135 -4.17 19.22 -10.58
N ALA A 136 -3.15 19.21 -11.42
CA ALA A 136 -3.22 19.75 -12.77
C ALA A 136 -4.16 18.95 -13.68
N ALA A 137 -4.22 17.62 -13.53
CA ALA A 137 -5.16 16.76 -14.24
C ALA A 137 -6.61 17.06 -13.84
N GLY A 138 -6.84 17.29 -12.54
CA GLY A 138 -8.14 17.74 -12.03
C GLY A 138 -8.54 19.10 -12.59
N TRP A 139 -7.61 20.05 -12.61
CA TRP A 139 -7.82 21.39 -13.18
C TRP A 139 -8.17 21.34 -14.67
N LEU A 140 -7.48 20.49 -15.45
CA LEU A 140 -7.80 20.22 -16.86
C LEU A 140 -9.08 19.40 -17.07
N ARG A 141 -9.70 18.92 -15.98
CA ARG A 141 -10.91 18.06 -16.02
C ARG A 141 -10.73 16.79 -16.86
N LEU A 142 -9.56 16.17 -16.83
CA LEU A 142 -9.32 14.91 -17.49
C LEU A 142 -10.29 13.84 -16.98
N ASN A 143 -10.46 12.75 -17.74
CA ASN A 143 -11.34 11.66 -17.34
C ASN A 143 -10.91 11.08 -15.98
N ALA A 144 -11.81 11.08 -14.99
CA ALA A 144 -11.52 10.70 -13.61
C ALA A 144 -11.12 9.22 -13.49
N TRP A 145 -11.79 8.31 -14.20
CA TRP A 145 -11.50 6.88 -14.16
C TRP A 145 -10.13 6.57 -14.76
N ALA A 146 -9.85 7.12 -15.95
CA ALA A 146 -8.55 6.95 -16.57
C ALA A 146 -7.42 7.56 -15.72
N SER A 147 -7.66 8.74 -15.11
CA SER A 147 -6.71 9.37 -14.18
C SER A 147 -6.47 8.50 -12.95
N CYS A 148 -7.51 7.92 -12.36
CA CYS A 148 -7.41 7.01 -11.22
C CYS A 148 -6.52 5.81 -11.54
N LEU A 149 -6.76 5.14 -12.66
CA LEU A 149 -5.98 3.96 -13.08
C LEU A 149 -4.50 4.32 -13.31
N MET A 150 -4.24 5.44 -13.99
CA MET A 150 -2.85 5.85 -14.27
C MET A 150 -2.11 6.29 -13.00
N LEU A 151 -2.80 6.99 -12.08
CA LEU A 151 -2.24 7.37 -10.78
C LEU A 151 -1.93 6.13 -9.93
N LEU A 152 -2.86 5.18 -9.82
CA LEU A 152 -2.62 3.92 -9.12
C LEU A 152 -1.42 3.19 -9.71
N ALA A 153 -1.37 3.01 -11.04
CA ALA A 153 -0.25 2.34 -11.71
C ALA A 153 1.09 3.02 -11.39
N GLY A 154 1.14 4.37 -11.42
CA GLY A 154 2.34 5.13 -11.06
C GLY A 154 2.76 4.93 -9.60
N LYS A 155 1.79 4.89 -8.67
CA LYS A 155 2.08 4.67 -7.24
C LYS A 155 2.55 3.24 -6.96
N PHE A 156 1.92 2.24 -7.57
CA PHE A 156 2.39 0.85 -7.48
C PHE A 156 3.80 0.67 -8.04
N LEU A 157 4.12 1.33 -9.15
CA LEU A 157 5.47 1.34 -9.70
C LEU A 157 6.47 1.96 -8.72
N ARG A 158 6.13 3.08 -8.09
CA ARG A 158 6.98 3.75 -7.08
C ARG A 158 7.33 2.84 -5.92
N TYR A 159 6.32 2.25 -5.26
CA TYR A 159 6.56 1.34 -4.14
C TYR A 159 7.22 0.03 -4.57
N GLY A 160 6.96 -0.44 -5.80
CA GLY A 160 7.65 -1.60 -6.38
C GLY A 160 9.15 -1.35 -6.56
N LEU A 161 9.52 -0.18 -7.08
CA LEU A 161 10.94 0.21 -7.21
C LEU A 161 11.62 0.38 -5.86
N LEU A 162 10.93 0.98 -4.87
CA LEU A 162 11.43 1.06 -3.49
C LEU A 162 11.66 -0.32 -2.89
N LEU A 163 10.71 -1.23 -3.05
CA LEU A 163 10.82 -2.60 -2.56
C LEU A 163 11.98 -3.35 -3.23
N ALA A 164 12.15 -3.19 -4.54
CA ALA A 164 13.26 -3.79 -5.28
C ALA A 164 14.61 -3.25 -4.79
N GLY A 165 14.70 -1.94 -4.55
CA GLY A 165 15.89 -1.31 -3.97
C GLY A 165 16.19 -1.81 -2.55
N LEU A 166 15.19 -1.91 -1.69
CA LEU A 166 15.35 -2.43 -0.32
C LEU A 166 15.81 -3.89 -0.32
N LYS A 167 15.22 -4.76 -1.18
CA LYS A 167 15.63 -6.16 -1.31
C LYS A 167 17.01 -6.37 -1.91
N ALA A 168 17.50 -5.42 -2.68
CA ALA A 168 18.87 -5.48 -3.22
C ALA A 168 19.93 -5.03 -2.20
N TRP A 169 19.52 -4.35 -1.13
CA TRP A 169 20.39 -3.83 -0.07
C TRP A 169 20.41 -4.70 1.19
N LEU A 170 19.37 -5.53 1.40
CA LEU A 170 19.26 -6.51 2.48
C LEU A 170 19.90 -7.86 2.07
#